data_24029e5fd2aaba484cb06c21bdc0bb95
#
_entry.id   24029e5fd2aaba484cb06c21bdc0bb95
#
_cell.length_a   1.000
_cell.length_b   1.000
_cell.length_c   1.000
_cell.angle_alpha   90.00
_cell.angle_beta   90.00
_cell.angle_gamma   90.00
#
_symmetry.space_group_name_H-M   'P 1'
#
loop_
_entity.id
_entity.type
_entity.pdbx_description
1 polymer ?
#
loop_
_entity_poly.entity_id
_entity_poly.type
_entity_poly.pdbx_seq_one_letter_code
_entity_poly.pdbx_strand_id
1 'polypeptide(L)'
;MSRLGGGIGTRGPGEKKLEMDRRLIKDRIAQLNRELKEVRKHREITRAQREKKQIPVAAIVGYTNAGKSTLLNHLTGAGVLEEDKLFATLDPTTRVLELPGRQEILLTDTVGFIRKLPHHLIEAFKSTLEEAKYADYILHVVDASNPQRDKQMHIVYDTLYQLDILSLIHISE
;
A
#
# COMPACT_ATOMS: atom_id res chain seq x y z
N MET A 1 37.65 -53.45 30.42
CA MET A 1 37.79 -51.97 30.16
C MET A 1 37.18 -51.66 28.80
N SER A 2 35.94 -51.21 28.80
CA SER A 2 35.16 -50.91 27.58
C SER A 2 35.18 -49.39 27.34
N ARG A 3 35.77 -48.98 26.23
CA ARG A 3 35.67 -47.56 25.81
C ARG A 3 34.43 -47.39 24.97
N LEU A 4 33.47 -46.66 25.52
CA LEU A 4 32.34 -46.11 24.82
C LEU A 4 32.82 -45.06 23.80
N GLY A 5 32.80 -45.40 22.52
CA GLY A 5 32.95 -44.43 21.44
C GLY A 5 31.67 -43.62 21.30
N GLY A 6 31.73 -42.31 21.60
CA GLY A 6 30.65 -41.38 21.38
C GLY A 6 30.36 -41.28 19.88
N GLY A 7 29.18 -41.71 19.44
CA GLY A 7 28.73 -41.55 18.09
C GLY A 7 28.48 -40.08 17.78
N ILE A 8 29.32 -39.51 16.92
CA ILE A 8 29.05 -38.22 16.29
C ILE A 8 27.86 -38.46 15.35
N GLY A 9 26.70 -37.97 15.72
CA GLY A 9 25.49 -38.05 14.92
C GLY A 9 25.72 -37.43 13.54
N THR A 10 25.89 -38.31 12.56
CA THR A 10 25.95 -37.90 11.14
C THR A 10 24.60 -37.31 10.76
N ARG A 11 24.53 -35.97 10.57
CA ARG A 11 23.35 -35.31 10.03
C ARG A 11 22.92 -36.00 8.74
N GLY A 12 21.67 -36.49 8.72
CA GLY A 12 21.10 -37.16 7.55
C GLY A 12 20.98 -36.23 6.33
N PRO A 13 20.88 -36.80 5.09
CA PRO A 13 20.75 -36.01 3.87
C PRO A 13 19.56 -35.03 3.90
N GLY A 14 18.48 -35.37 4.62
CA GLY A 14 17.32 -34.51 4.81
C GLY A 14 17.58 -33.27 5.68
N GLU A 15 18.41 -33.37 6.72
CA GLU A 15 18.79 -32.23 7.56
C GLU A 15 19.63 -31.22 6.79
N LYS A 16 20.54 -31.68 5.94
CA LYS A 16 21.37 -30.82 5.07
C LYS A 16 20.51 -30.06 4.06
N LYS A 17 19.49 -30.69 3.51
CA LYS A 17 18.56 -30.07 2.58
C LYS A 17 17.72 -29.00 3.27
N LEU A 18 17.14 -29.29 4.44
CA LEU A 18 16.40 -28.32 5.25
C LEU A 18 17.25 -27.12 5.70
N GLU A 19 18.51 -27.34 6.01
CA GLU A 19 19.43 -26.25 6.39
C GLU A 19 19.76 -25.36 5.20
N MET A 20 19.92 -25.95 4.01
CA MET A 20 20.14 -25.22 2.76
C MET A 20 18.89 -24.41 2.38
N ASP A 21 17.70 -25.00 2.46
CA ASP A 21 16.44 -24.30 2.18
C ASP A 21 16.21 -23.13 3.16
N ARG A 22 16.48 -23.32 4.45
CA ARG A 22 16.44 -22.24 5.46
C ARG A 22 17.41 -21.11 5.13
N ARG A 23 18.60 -21.43 4.66
CA ARG A 23 19.59 -20.43 4.26
C ARG A 23 19.12 -19.62 3.07
N LEU A 24 18.62 -20.29 2.03
CA LEU A 24 18.04 -19.63 0.85
C LEU A 24 16.90 -18.69 1.20
N ILE A 25 15.99 -19.13 2.09
CA ILE A 25 14.89 -18.29 2.57
C ILE A 25 15.41 -17.06 3.33
N LYS A 26 16.39 -17.24 4.24
CA LYS A 26 16.99 -16.12 4.98
C LYS A 26 17.69 -15.14 4.05
N ASP A 27 18.43 -15.63 3.06
CA ASP A 27 19.12 -14.79 2.08
C ASP A 27 18.12 -14.01 1.23
N ARG A 28 17.00 -14.64 0.85
CA ARG A 28 15.91 -13.97 0.13
C ARG A 28 15.21 -12.91 0.97
N ILE A 29 14.92 -13.20 2.24
CA ILE A 29 14.37 -12.22 3.17
C ILE A 29 15.33 -11.03 3.34
N ALA A 30 16.62 -11.27 3.51
CA ALA A 30 17.62 -10.23 3.62
C ALA A 30 17.74 -9.37 2.36
N GLN A 31 17.60 -9.98 1.19
CA GLN A 31 17.55 -9.28 -0.10
C GLN A 31 16.31 -8.39 -0.18
N LEU A 32 15.11 -8.93 0.07
CA LEU A 32 13.85 -8.19 0.04
C LEU A 32 13.85 -7.01 1.02
N ASN A 33 14.41 -7.19 2.22
CA ASN A 33 14.53 -6.12 3.19
C ASN A 33 15.45 -4.98 2.71
N ARG A 34 16.51 -5.29 1.97
CA ARG A 34 17.37 -4.28 1.34
C ARG A 34 16.60 -3.52 0.25
N GLU A 35 15.91 -4.24 -0.63
CA GLU A 35 15.08 -3.64 -1.69
C GLU A 35 14.00 -2.72 -1.10
N LEU A 36 13.30 -3.15 -0.04
CA LEU A 36 12.33 -2.32 0.67
C LEU A 36 12.94 -1.04 1.26
N LYS A 37 14.16 -1.14 1.80
CA LYS A 37 14.86 0.03 2.35
C LYS A 37 15.19 1.05 1.25
N GLU A 38 15.61 0.59 0.08
CA GLU A 38 15.86 1.48 -1.08
C GLU A 38 14.57 2.14 -1.57
N VAL A 39 13.46 1.38 -1.66
CA VAL A 39 12.15 1.94 -2.03
C VAL A 39 11.71 3.02 -1.04
N ARG A 40 11.85 2.79 0.26
CA ARG A 40 11.52 3.80 1.30
C ARG A 40 12.36 5.06 1.13
N LYS A 41 13.66 4.91 0.95
CA LYS A 41 14.58 6.04 0.73
C LYS A 41 14.22 6.84 -0.53
N HIS A 42 13.87 6.16 -1.62
CA HIS A 42 13.45 6.80 -2.85
C HIS A 42 12.14 7.59 -2.65
N ARG A 43 11.17 7.02 -1.93
CA ARG A 43 9.91 7.71 -1.58
C ARG A 43 10.18 8.99 -0.75
N GLU A 44 11.05 8.92 0.25
CA GLU A 44 11.44 10.07 1.08
C GLU A 44 12.05 11.20 0.23
N ILE A 45 12.96 10.87 -0.68
CA ILE A 45 13.58 11.85 -1.59
C ILE A 45 12.52 12.49 -2.48
N THR A 46 11.63 11.70 -3.05
CA THR A 46 10.55 12.20 -3.92
C THR A 46 9.60 13.12 -3.15
N ARG A 47 9.24 12.77 -1.89
CA ARG A 47 8.43 13.62 -1.02
C ARG A 47 9.11 14.95 -0.74
N ALA A 48 10.38 14.93 -0.33
CA ALA A 48 11.14 16.15 -0.06
C ALA A 48 11.24 17.08 -1.30
N GLN A 49 11.28 16.52 -2.50
CA GLN A 49 11.25 17.31 -3.74
C GLN A 49 9.86 17.91 -4.01
N ARG A 50 8.77 17.19 -3.69
CA ARG A 50 7.39 17.69 -3.81
C ARG A 50 7.13 18.84 -2.85
N GLU A 51 7.54 18.70 -1.59
CA GLU A 51 7.45 19.76 -0.57
C GLU A 51 8.16 21.04 -1.02
N LYS A 52 9.36 20.93 -1.58
CA LYS A 52 10.10 22.08 -2.11
C LYS A 52 9.37 22.80 -3.24
N LYS A 53 8.61 22.07 -4.07
CA LYS A 53 7.84 22.62 -5.18
C LYS A 53 6.47 23.15 -4.76
N GLN A 54 6.05 22.93 -3.53
CA GLN A 54 4.72 23.30 -3.00
C GLN A 54 3.54 22.83 -3.86
N ILE A 55 3.68 21.66 -4.51
CA ILE A 55 2.61 21.07 -5.29
C ILE A 55 1.73 20.25 -4.34
N PRO A 56 0.44 20.59 -4.17
CA PRO A 56 -0.46 19.86 -3.30
C PRO A 56 -0.65 18.42 -3.79
N VAL A 57 -0.83 17.51 -2.84
CA VAL A 57 -1.05 16.08 -3.11
C VAL A 57 -2.44 15.70 -2.60
N ALA A 58 -3.25 15.09 -3.46
CA ALA A 58 -4.53 14.50 -3.08
C ALA A 58 -4.48 12.98 -3.27
N ALA A 59 -4.77 12.24 -2.21
CA ALA A 59 -4.89 10.78 -2.26
C ALA A 59 -6.33 10.37 -2.51
N ILE A 60 -6.53 9.52 -3.51
CA ILE A 60 -7.84 8.95 -3.82
C ILE A 60 -8.01 7.67 -3.02
N VAL A 61 -8.97 7.67 -2.10
CA VAL A 61 -9.30 6.52 -1.25
C VAL A 61 -10.73 6.07 -1.49
N GLY A 62 -11.05 4.85 -1.13
CA GLY A 62 -12.41 4.33 -1.26
C GLY A 62 -12.44 2.81 -1.25
N TYR A 63 -13.63 2.26 -1.15
CA TYR A 63 -13.81 0.83 -1.15
C TYR A 63 -13.32 0.20 -2.46
N THR A 64 -12.97 -1.09 -2.43
CA THR A 64 -12.56 -1.78 -3.66
C THR A 64 -13.69 -1.70 -4.70
N ASN A 65 -13.32 -1.51 -5.96
CA ASN A 65 -14.25 -1.36 -7.07
C ASN A 65 -15.23 -0.15 -6.97
N ALA A 66 -14.88 0.88 -6.22
CA ALA A 66 -15.67 2.13 -6.13
C ALA A 66 -15.39 3.11 -7.29
N GLY A 67 -14.55 2.75 -8.27
CA GLY A 67 -14.24 3.60 -9.43
C GLY A 67 -13.05 4.56 -9.25
N LYS A 68 -12.15 4.33 -8.30
CA LYS A 68 -10.99 5.21 -8.02
C LYS A 68 -10.07 5.38 -9.22
N SER A 69 -9.61 4.28 -9.80
CA SER A 69 -8.71 4.29 -10.96
C SER A 69 -9.39 4.86 -12.20
N THR A 70 -10.70 4.59 -12.37
CA THR A 70 -11.52 5.19 -13.42
C THR A 70 -11.59 6.71 -13.27
N LEU A 71 -11.81 7.20 -12.05
CA LEU A 71 -11.79 8.63 -11.76
C LEU A 71 -10.43 9.26 -12.08
N LEU A 72 -9.33 8.63 -11.63
CA LEU A 72 -7.98 9.11 -11.93
C LEU A 72 -7.74 9.19 -13.45
N ASN A 73 -8.09 8.15 -14.19
CA ASN A 73 -7.94 8.10 -15.65
C ASN A 73 -8.75 9.20 -16.33
N HIS A 74 -9.99 9.38 -15.90
CA HIS A 74 -10.88 10.39 -16.49
C HIS A 74 -10.36 11.81 -16.25
N LEU A 75 -9.84 12.09 -15.06
CA LEU A 75 -9.34 13.42 -14.71
C LEU A 75 -7.97 13.73 -15.33
N THR A 76 -7.09 12.75 -15.49
CA THR A 76 -5.71 12.97 -15.89
C THR A 76 -5.37 12.48 -17.30
N GLY A 77 -6.32 11.81 -17.99
CA GLY A 77 -6.06 11.15 -19.27
C GLY A 77 -5.04 10.00 -19.18
N ALA A 78 -4.77 9.51 -17.98
CA ALA A 78 -3.81 8.43 -17.76
C ALA A 78 -4.42 7.09 -18.11
N GLY A 79 -3.70 6.23 -18.83
CA GLY A 79 -4.11 4.86 -19.13
C GLY A 79 -3.80 3.88 -17.99
N VAL A 80 -4.24 4.17 -16.77
CA VAL A 80 -4.09 3.24 -15.64
C VAL A 80 -5.01 2.05 -15.84
N LEU A 81 -4.53 0.85 -15.53
CA LEU A 81 -5.30 -0.37 -15.67
C LEU A 81 -6.57 -0.34 -14.82
N GLU A 82 -7.71 -0.38 -15.50
CA GLU A 82 -9.02 -0.49 -14.87
C GLU A 82 -9.43 -1.96 -14.89
N GLU A 83 -9.47 -2.60 -13.74
CA GLU A 83 -9.93 -3.97 -13.62
C GLU A 83 -11.06 -4.07 -12.60
N ASP A 84 -12.11 -4.79 -12.96
CA ASP A 84 -13.22 -5.17 -12.08
C ASP A 84 -12.80 -6.28 -11.10
N LYS A 85 -11.62 -6.14 -10.50
CA LYS A 85 -11.07 -7.10 -9.56
C LYS A 85 -10.80 -6.46 -8.22
N LEU A 86 -10.87 -7.28 -7.17
CA LEU A 86 -10.42 -6.87 -5.85
C LEU A 86 -8.91 -6.53 -5.90
N PHE A 87 -8.53 -5.37 -5.38
CA PHE A 87 -7.15 -4.90 -5.37
C PHE A 87 -6.53 -4.75 -6.78
N ALA A 88 -7.27 -4.17 -7.73
CA ALA A 88 -6.75 -3.86 -9.05
C ALA A 88 -5.51 -2.96 -8.98
N THR A 89 -5.48 -2.03 -8.03
CA THR A 89 -4.33 -1.17 -7.74
C THR A 89 -3.54 -1.73 -6.56
N LEU A 90 -2.35 -2.25 -6.81
CA LEU A 90 -1.40 -2.69 -5.78
C LEU A 90 -0.31 -1.66 -5.50
N ASP A 91 0.12 -0.93 -6.52
CA ASP A 91 1.09 0.15 -6.41
C ASP A 91 0.40 1.51 -6.54
N PRO A 92 0.69 2.47 -5.65
CA PRO A 92 0.15 3.82 -5.75
C PRO A 92 0.59 4.47 -7.06
N THR A 93 -0.37 4.89 -7.87
CA THR A 93 -0.10 5.61 -9.12
C THR A 93 -0.35 7.09 -8.92
N THR A 94 0.69 7.91 -9.09
CA THR A 94 0.59 9.37 -8.97
C THR A 94 0.59 10.03 -10.34
N ARG A 95 -0.33 10.95 -10.58
CA ARG A 95 -0.47 11.74 -11.81
C ARG A 95 -0.65 13.22 -11.49
N VAL A 96 -0.21 14.05 -12.42
CA VAL A 96 -0.44 15.50 -12.34
C VAL A 96 -1.82 15.80 -12.93
N LEU A 97 -2.60 16.59 -12.21
CA LEU A 97 -3.83 17.20 -12.70
C LEU A 97 -3.63 18.71 -12.77
N GLU A 98 -3.80 19.28 -13.96
CA GLU A 98 -3.82 20.70 -14.13
C GLU A 98 -5.21 21.26 -13.85
N LEU A 99 -5.31 22.16 -12.90
CA LEU A 99 -6.56 22.86 -12.54
C LEU A 99 -6.69 24.17 -13.34
N PRO A 100 -7.92 24.71 -13.46
CA PRO A 100 -8.11 26.04 -14.01
C PRO A 100 -7.23 27.08 -13.32
N GLY A 101 -6.54 27.92 -14.10
CA GLY A 101 -5.58 28.88 -13.56
C GLY A 101 -4.12 28.41 -13.50
N ARG A 102 -3.79 27.31 -14.18
CA ARG A 102 -2.44 26.70 -14.23
C ARG A 102 -1.91 26.24 -12.87
N GLN A 103 -2.80 25.89 -11.97
CA GLN A 103 -2.41 25.24 -10.72
C GLN A 103 -2.29 23.73 -10.96
N GLU A 104 -1.22 23.15 -10.47
CA GLU A 104 -1.00 21.71 -10.52
C GLU A 104 -1.32 21.07 -9.18
N ILE A 105 -1.97 19.90 -9.21
CA ILE A 105 -2.17 19.03 -8.05
C ILE A 105 -1.74 17.61 -8.43
N LEU A 106 -1.11 16.92 -7.50
CA LEU A 106 -0.80 15.51 -7.67
C LEU A 106 -1.95 14.65 -7.17
N LEU A 107 -2.51 13.82 -8.05
CA LEU A 107 -3.49 12.82 -7.68
C LEU A 107 -2.81 11.47 -7.53
N THR A 108 -2.98 10.82 -6.40
CA THR A 108 -2.45 9.48 -6.13
C THR A 108 -3.59 8.50 -5.94
N ASP A 109 -3.69 7.49 -6.82
CA ASP A 109 -4.59 6.36 -6.62
C ASP A 109 -4.01 5.42 -5.57
N THR A 110 -4.88 4.90 -4.71
CA THR A 110 -4.49 3.98 -3.64
C THR A 110 -5.20 2.64 -3.78
N VAL A 111 -4.71 1.67 -3.03
CA VAL A 111 -5.37 0.36 -2.95
C VAL A 111 -6.79 0.48 -2.39
N GLY A 112 -7.73 -0.28 -2.97
CA GLY A 112 -9.12 -0.29 -2.50
C GLY A 112 -9.30 -0.96 -1.15
N PHE A 113 -10.12 -0.37 -0.29
CA PHE A 113 -10.47 -0.92 1.03
C PHE A 113 -11.43 -2.10 0.91
N ILE A 114 -11.29 -3.07 1.80
CA ILE A 114 -12.20 -4.23 1.93
C ILE A 114 -12.58 -4.47 3.39
N ARG A 115 -13.72 -5.13 3.58
CA ARG A 115 -14.30 -5.37 4.91
C ARG A 115 -13.44 -6.20 5.86
N LYS A 116 -12.71 -7.18 5.35
CA LYS A 116 -11.83 -8.06 6.15
C LYS A 116 -10.51 -8.21 5.42
N LEU A 117 -9.54 -7.40 5.80
CA LEU A 117 -8.19 -7.53 5.28
C LEU A 117 -7.52 -8.74 5.94
N PRO A 118 -7.00 -9.71 5.17
CA PRO A 118 -6.23 -10.81 5.73
C PRO A 118 -5.03 -10.30 6.52
N HIS A 119 -4.75 -10.88 7.69
CA HIS A 119 -3.70 -10.39 8.58
C HIS A 119 -2.32 -10.29 7.92
N HIS A 120 -1.98 -11.21 7.03
CA HIS A 120 -0.70 -11.21 6.31
C HIS A 120 -0.57 -10.08 5.27
N LEU A 121 -1.68 -9.42 4.90
CA LEU A 121 -1.69 -8.28 3.97
C LEU A 121 -1.71 -6.92 4.69
N ILE A 122 -1.89 -6.88 6.01
CA ILE A 122 -2.02 -5.61 6.75
C ILE A 122 -0.79 -4.72 6.57
N GLU A 123 0.41 -5.28 6.68
CA GLU A 123 1.66 -4.50 6.53
C GLU A 123 1.85 -3.99 5.09
N ALA A 124 1.53 -4.81 4.09
CA ALA A 124 1.57 -4.38 2.70
C ALA A 124 0.53 -3.28 2.43
N PHE A 125 -0.66 -3.41 3.02
CA PHE A 125 -1.74 -2.44 2.91
C PHE A 125 -1.35 -1.10 3.56
N LYS A 126 -0.76 -1.12 4.75
CA LYS A 126 -0.22 0.07 5.41
C LYS A 126 0.81 0.77 4.53
N SER A 127 1.72 0.02 3.93
CA SER A 127 2.76 0.57 3.05
C SER A 127 2.18 1.26 1.81
N THR A 128 1.10 0.74 1.22
CA THR A 128 0.44 1.38 0.06
C THR A 128 -0.38 2.60 0.48
N LEU A 129 -0.89 2.64 1.71
CA LEU A 129 -1.63 3.78 2.26
C LEU A 129 -0.72 4.87 2.87
N GLU A 130 0.59 4.64 2.98
CA GLU A 130 1.52 5.68 3.40
C GLU A 130 1.40 6.95 2.55
N GLU A 131 1.14 6.82 1.26
CA GLU A 131 0.93 7.98 0.38
C GLU A 131 -0.30 8.80 0.78
N ALA A 132 -1.36 8.15 1.27
CA ALA A 132 -2.54 8.85 1.80
C ALA A 132 -2.23 9.60 3.11
N LYS A 133 -1.33 9.07 3.95
CA LYS A 133 -0.90 9.72 5.20
C LYS A 133 -0.15 11.04 4.95
N TYR A 134 0.57 11.14 3.84
CA TYR A 134 1.35 12.32 3.48
C TYR A 134 0.66 13.20 2.43
N ALA A 135 -0.60 12.92 2.11
CA ALA A 135 -1.38 13.76 1.23
C ALA A 135 -1.96 14.97 1.98
N ASP A 136 -2.04 16.11 1.29
CA ASP A 136 -2.67 17.33 1.81
C ASP A 136 -4.19 17.20 1.82
N TYR A 137 -4.74 16.41 0.88
CA TYR A 137 -6.18 16.17 0.73
C TYR A 137 -6.48 14.70 0.54
N ILE A 138 -7.62 14.27 1.06
CA ILE A 138 -8.15 12.92 0.85
C ILE A 138 -9.46 13.03 0.06
N LEU A 139 -9.48 12.40 -1.12
CA LEU A 139 -10.66 12.28 -1.97
C LEU A 139 -11.28 10.90 -1.75
N HIS A 140 -12.40 10.86 -1.03
CA HIS A 140 -13.12 9.62 -0.79
C HIS A 140 -14.12 9.34 -1.91
N VAL A 141 -13.83 8.32 -2.71
CA VAL A 141 -14.70 7.86 -3.81
C VAL A 141 -15.66 6.81 -3.29
N VAL A 142 -16.96 7.04 -3.50
CA VAL A 142 -18.06 6.18 -3.05
C VAL A 142 -18.95 5.82 -4.22
N ASP A 143 -19.23 4.54 -4.39
CA ASP A 143 -20.23 4.08 -5.35
C ASP A 143 -21.64 4.33 -4.79
N ALA A 144 -22.27 5.39 -5.26
CA ALA A 144 -23.60 5.82 -4.82
C ALA A 144 -24.71 4.81 -5.18
N SER A 145 -24.48 3.95 -6.18
CA SER A 145 -25.45 2.94 -6.62
C SER A 145 -25.45 1.71 -5.72
N ASN A 146 -24.39 1.51 -4.92
CA ASN A 146 -24.26 0.34 -4.08
C ASN A 146 -25.17 0.42 -2.85
N PRO A 147 -26.06 -0.56 -2.61
CA PRO A 147 -26.96 -0.55 -1.45
C PRO A 147 -26.22 -0.65 -0.11
N GLN A 148 -24.95 -1.02 -0.09
CA GLN A 148 -24.12 -1.10 1.11
C GLN A 148 -23.15 0.09 1.24
N ARG A 149 -23.33 1.17 0.48
CA ARG A 149 -22.46 2.35 0.45
C ARG A 149 -22.11 2.88 1.85
N ASP A 150 -23.11 3.03 2.72
CA ASP A 150 -22.89 3.58 4.07
C ASP A 150 -21.97 2.67 4.91
N LYS A 151 -22.12 1.34 4.79
CA LYS A 151 -21.23 0.38 5.45
C LYS A 151 -19.82 0.42 4.86
N GLN A 152 -19.70 0.59 3.53
CA GLN A 152 -18.42 0.71 2.86
C GLN A 152 -17.70 1.99 3.27
N MET A 153 -18.42 3.11 3.33
CA MET A 153 -17.89 4.38 3.84
C MET A 153 -17.35 4.23 5.26
N HIS A 154 -18.13 3.60 6.15
CA HIS A 154 -17.71 3.37 7.53
C HIS A 154 -16.43 2.55 7.64
N ILE A 155 -16.29 1.49 6.83
CA ILE A 155 -15.07 0.68 6.78
C ILE A 155 -13.85 1.50 6.34
N VAL A 156 -14.02 2.38 5.35
CA VAL A 156 -12.94 3.26 4.89
C VAL A 156 -12.53 4.21 6.00
N TYR A 157 -13.47 4.88 6.66
CA TYR A 157 -13.18 5.80 7.77
C TYR A 157 -12.52 5.10 8.94
N ASP A 158 -13.04 3.95 9.40
CA ASP A 158 -12.46 3.17 10.49
C ASP A 158 -11.01 2.76 10.18
N THR A 159 -10.76 2.35 8.94
CA THR A 159 -9.42 1.92 8.54
C THR A 159 -8.46 3.11 8.47
N LEU A 160 -8.87 4.24 7.90
CA LEU A 160 -8.06 5.45 7.86
C LEU A 160 -7.76 5.98 9.26
N TYR A 161 -8.72 5.89 10.17
CA TYR A 161 -8.55 6.26 11.57
C TYR A 161 -7.55 5.32 12.28
N GLN A 162 -7.67 4.00 12.11
CA GLN A 162 -6.74 3.01 12.67
C GLN A 162 -5.30 3.16 12.15
N LEU A 163 -5.13 3.72 10.96
CA LEU A 163 -3.83 3.98 10.35
C LEU A 163 -3.26 5.37 10.67
N ASP A 164 -3.95 6.12 11.50
CA ASP A 164 -3.54 7.47 11.91
C ASP A 164 -3.40 8.45 10.73
N ILE A 165 -4.24 8.24 9.70
CA ILE A 165 -4.26 9.04 8.47
C ILE A 165 -5.26 10.20 8.59
N LEU A 166 -6.37 10.00 9.30
CA LEU A 166 -7.33 11.05 9.63
C LEU A 166 -7.02 11.58 11.02
N SER A 167 -6.38 12.72 11.13
CA SER A 167 -6.47 13.52 12.34
C SER A 167 -7.89 14.09 12.43
N LEU A 168 -8.44 14.14 13.65
CA LEU A 168 -9.82 14.50 14.00
C LEU A 168 -10.23 15.93 13.58
N ILE A 169 -10.25 16.24 12.30
CA ILE A 169 -10.97 17.41 11.81
C ILE A 169 -12.13 16.86 10.96
N HIS A 170 -13.20 16.51 11.63
CA HIS A 170 -14.50 16.35 11.02
C HIS A 170 -15.04 17.75 10.72
N ILE A 171 -14.93 18.17 9.48
CA ILE A 171 -15.81 19.19 8.96
C ILE A 171 -16.96 18.42 8.30
N SER A 172 -18.00 18.17 9.07
CA SER A 172 -19.29 17.75 8.54
C SER A 172 -20.10 19.00 8.26
N GLU A 173 -20.31 19.31 7.00
CA GLU A 173 -21.48 20.04 6.54
C GLU A 173 -22.36 19.09 5.74
#